data_8e9e2c8772179f038f2abbd66ad92a46
#
_entry.id   8e9e2c8772179f038f2abbd66ad92a46
#
_cell.length_a   1.000
_cell.length_b   1.000
_cell.length_c   1.000
_cell.angle_alpha   90.00
_cell.angle_beta   90.00
_cell.angle_gamma   90.00
#
_symmetry.space_group_name_H-M   'P 1'
#
loop_
_entity.id
_entity.type
_entity.pdbx_description
1 polymer ?
#
loop_
_entity_poly.entity_id
_entity_poly.type
_entity_poly.pdbx_seq_one_letter_code
_entity_poly.pdbx_strand_id
1 'polypeptide(L)'
;MLGVVSRHADEWNMWSLPPEIAARRAELDRACEANGRDPGEIATSTQALFFVLDSNDDADAYIQMVAGRPCVAGTPDRIAESVAAWREAGVDEIIVPDFTLGRGAERTDALDRIIEEAAPAFR
;
A
#
# COMPACT_ATOMS: atom_id res chain seq x y z
N MET A 1 -6.50 20.33 -0.76
CA MET A 1 -5.38 19.44 -1.16
C MET A 1 -5.64 18.77 -2.49
N LEU A 2 -6.69 17.97 -2.64
CA LEU A 2 -6.98 17.24 -3.89
C LEU A 2 -7.21 18.14 -5.10
N GLY A 3 -7.71 19.35 -4.91
CA GLY A 3 -7.85 20.32 -5.99
C GLY A 3 -6.52 20.75 -6.62
N VAL A 4 -5.46 20.83 -5.82
CA VAL A 4 -4.09 21.12 -6.33
C VAL A 4 -3.53 19.89 -7.02
N VAL A 5 -3.68 18.72 -6.40
CA VAL A 5 -3.22 17.43 -6.97
C VAL A 5 -3.87 17.21 -8.34
N SER A 6 -5.18 17.40 -8.44
CA SER A 6 -5.94 17.18 -9.68
C SER A 6 -5.48 18.07 -10.84
N ARG A 7 -4.89 19.23 -10.55
CA ARG A 7 -4.43 20.17 -11.58
C ARG A 7 -2.97 19.99 -11.96
N HIS A 8 -2.12 19.57 -11.02
CA HIS A 8 -0.67 19.72 -11.16
C HIS A 8 0.16 18.46 -10.92
N ALA A 9 -0.40 17.42 -10.28
CA ALA A 9 0.38 16.24 -9.94
C ALA A 9 0.45 15.24 -11.08
N ASP A 10 1.56 14.54 -11.17
CA ASP A 10 1.74 13.37 -12.02
C ASP A 10 1.56 12.08 -11.22
N GLU A 11 1.79 12.15 -9.92
CA GLU A 11 1.63 11.04 -8.98
C GLU A 11 1.04 11.56 -7.67
N TRP A 12 0.17 10.73 -7.08
CA TRP A 12 -0.42 10.97 -5.77
C TRP A 12 -0.07 9.81 -4.85
N ASN A 13 0.53 10.13 -3.71
CA ASN A 13 0.90 9.15 -2.69
C ASN A 13 0.08 9.34 -1.42
N MET A 14 -0.32 8.23 -0.83
CA MET A 14 -1.00 8.23 0.45
C MET A 14 -0.63 6.98 1.25
N TRP A 15 -0.26 7.16 2.52
CA TRP A 15 -0.15 6.04 3.46
C TRP A 15 -1.55 5.54 3.78
N SER A 16 -1.89 4.34 3.34
CA SER A 16 -3.27 3.86 3.50
C SER A 16 -3.37 2.35 3.33
N LEU A 17 -4.47 1.79 3.84
CA LEU A 17 -4.92 0.44 3.51
C LEU A 17 -5.88 0.49 2.33
N PRO A 18 -6.13 -0.66 1.65
CA PRO A 18 -6.90 -0.67 0.40
C PRO A 18 -8.26 0.05 0.42
N PRO A 19 -9.13 -0.14 1.43
CA PRO A 19 -10.44 0.53 1.42
C PRO A 19 -10.34 2.05 1.48
N GLU A 20 -9.39 2.56 2.24
CA GLU A 20 -9.21 4.00 2.39
C GLU A 20 -8.69 4.65 1.12
N ILE A 21 -7.67 4.05 0.49
CA ILE A 21 -7.10 4.62 -0.74
C ILE A 21 -8.10 4.58 -1.89
N ALA A 22 -8.94 3.54 -1.97
CA ALA A 22 -10.00 3.47 -2.98
C ALA A 22 -10.99 4.64 -2.84
N ALA A 23 -11.44 4.93 -1.61
CA ALA A 23 -12.35 6.03 -1.35
C ALA A 23 -11.72 7.39 -1.69
N ARG A 24 -10.47 7.61 -1.28
CA ARG A 24 -9.75 8.86 -1.54
C ARG A 24 -9.41 9.02 -3.02
N ARG A 25 -9.10 7.94 -3.71
CA ARG A 25 -8.87 7.98 -5.17
C ARG A 25 -10.15 8.40 -5.92
N ALA A 26 -11.30 7.92 -5.50
CA ALA A 26 -12.57 8.32 -6.09
C ALA A 26 -12.82 9.84 -5.93
N GLU A 27 -12.44 10.43 -4.80
CA GLU A 27 -12.50 11.88 -4.60
C GLU A 27 -11.57 12.63 -5.55
N LEU A 28 -10.34 12.12 -5.74
CA LEU A 28 -9.38 12.69 -6.67
C LEU A 28 -9.89 12.63 -8.10
N ASP A 29 -10.49 11.52 -8.52
CA ASP A 29 -11.03 11.35 -9.84
C ASP A 29 -12.14 12.39 -10.12
N ARG A 30 -13.03 12.61 -9.15
CA ARG A 30 -14.06 13.65 -9.26
C ARG A 30 -13.45 15.06 -9.37
N ALA A 31 -12.38 15.34 -8.63
CA ALA A 31 -11.70 16.62 -8.72
C ALA A 31 -11.02 16.82 -10.09
N CYS A 32 -10.46 15.76 -10.67
CA CYS A 32 -9.91 15.80 -12.04
C CYS A 32 -11.00 16.10 -13.06
N GLU A 33 -12.12 15.40 -13.01
CA GLU A 33 -13.26 15.61 -13.91
C GLU A 33 -13.78 17.04 -13.82
N ALA A 34 -13.90 17.59 -12.62
CA ALA A 34 -14.31 18.99 -12.42
C ALA A 34 -13.34 19.99 -13.05
N ASN A 35 -12.07 19.65 -13.19
CA ASN A 35 -11.04 20.48 -13.81
C ASN A 35 -10.80 20.16 -15.28
N GLY A 36 -11.54 19.22 -15.86
CA GLY A 36 -11.36 18.80 -17.26
C GLY A 36 -10.08 18.00 -17.51
N ARG A 37 -9.53 17.36 -16.48
CA ARG A 37 -8.34 16.54 -16.59
C ARG A 37 -8.67 15.06 -16.53
N ASP A 38 -8.02 14.22 -17.35
CA ASP A 38 -8.16 12.78 -17.30
C ASP A 38 -7.56 12.24 -15.99
N PRO A 39 -8.35 11.60 -15.12
CA PRO A 39 -7.83 10.99 -13.90
C PRO A 39 -6.71 9.97 -14.15
N GLY A 40 -6.73 9.29 -15.30
CA GLY A 40 -5.72 8.31 -15.69
C GLY A 40 -4.31 8.87 -15.86
N GLU A 41 -4.17 10.20 -15.95
CA GLU A 41 -2.86 10.86 -16.02
C GLU A 41 -2.13 10.90 -14.68
N ILE A 42 -2.82 10.64 -13.56
CA ILE A 42 -2.24 10.68 -12.23
C ILE A 42 -2.05 9.26 -11.69
N ALA A 43 -0.80 8.84 -11.54
CA ALA A 43 -0.46 7.56 -10.93
C ALA A 43 -0.77 7.59 -9.42
N THR A 44 -1.10 6.44 -8.86
CA THR A 44 -1.36 6.28 -7.43
C THR A 44 -0.32 5.38 -6.82
N SER A 45 0.39 5.87 -5.80
CA SER A 45 1.26 5.06 -4.97
C SER A 45 0.78 5.06 -3.52
N THR A 46 1.09 4.00 -2.81
CA THR A 46 0.77 3.85 -1.40
C THR A 46 1.94 3.24 -0.64
N GLN A 47 1.89 3.34 0.66
CA GLN A 47 2.81 2.64 1.53
C GLN A 47 2.12 2.30 2.85
N ALA A 48 2.59 1.23 3.47
CA ALA A 48 2.17 0.77 4.77
C ALA A 48 3.36 0.08 5.44
N LEU A 49 3.30 -0.08 6.75
CA LEU A 49 4.31 -0.89 7.44
C LEU A 49 4.02 -2.37 7.20
N PHE A 50 5.07 -3.17 7.07
CA PHE A 50 4.99 -4.61 6.83
C PHE A 50 5.69 -5.37 7.94
N PHE A 51 5.01 -6.37 8.51
CA PHE A 51 5.60 -7.38 9.36
C PHE A 51 5.41 -8.75 8.69
N VAL A 52 6.51 -9.35 8.24
CA VAL A 52 6.49 -10.68 7.61
C VAL A 52 6.66 -11.73 8.70
N LEU A 53 5.64 -12.54 8.92
CA LEU A 53 5.59 -13.51 10.01
C LEU A 53 5.53 -14.94 9.48
N ASP A 54 5.90 -15.90 10.32
CA ASP A 54 5.79 -17.33 9.97
C ASP A 54 4.38 -17.86 10.24
N SER A 55 3.58 -17.15 11.03
CA SER A 55 2.21 -17.48 11.37
C SER A 55 1.38 -16.20 11.48
N ASN A 56 0.08 -16.32 11.27
CA ASN A 56 -0.85 -15.20 11.45
C ASN A 56 -1.32 -15.01 12.90
N ASP A 57 -0.88 -15.88 13.82
CA ASP A 57 -1.37 -15.87 15.21
C ASP A 57 -1.09 -14.55 15.93
N ASP A 58 0.05 -13.94 15.69
CA ASP A 58 0.46 -12.69 16.33
C ASP A 58 0.21 -11.45 15.45
N ALA A 59 -0.39 -11.60 14.28
CA ALA A 59 -0.54 -10.51 13.33
C ALA A 59 -1.26 -9.29 13.92
N ASP A 60 -2.35 -9.52 14.67
CA ASP A 60 -3.11 -8.43 15.28
C ASP A 60 -2.30 -7.69 16.35
N ALA A 61 -1.45 -8.39 17.09
CA ALA A 61 -0.56 -7.77 18.07
C ALA A 61 0.45 -6.82 17.40
N TYR A 62 1.02 -7.21 16.26
CA TYR A 62 1.91 -6.34 15.48
C TYR A 62 1.17 -5.12 14.94
N ILE A 63 -0.03 -5.29 14.43
CA ILE A 63 -0.85 -4.18 13.95
C ILE A 63 -1.14 -3.18 15.09
N GLN A 64 -1.50 -3.69 16.28
CA GLN A 64 -1.73 -2.85 17.45
C GLN A 64 -0.48 -2.09 17.92
N MET A 65 0.69 -2.70 17.76
CA MET A 65 1.98 -2.07 18.14
C MET A 65 2.21 -0.76 17.39
N VAL A 66 1.71 -0.64 16.18
CA VAL A 66 1.85 0.56 15.33
C VAL A 66 0.50 1.24 15.11
N ALA A 67 -0.38 1.16 16.09
CA ALA A 67 -1.73 1.73 16.00
C ALA A 67 -1.72 3.18 15.49
N GLY A 68 -2.62 3.49 14.57
CA GLY A 68 -2.68 4.78 13.90
C GLY A 68 -1.87 4.88 12.62
N ARG A 69 -1.13 3.84 12.27
CA ARG A 69 -0.40 3.75 10.99
C ARG A 69 -0.93 2.61 10.16
N PRO A 70 -1.06 2.76 8.83
CA PRO A 70 -1.36 1.64 7.96
C PRO A 70 -0.33 0.54 8.13
N CYS A 71 -0.79 -0.68 8.38
CA CYS A 71 0.09 -1.81 8.65
C CYS A 71 -0.51 -3.09 8.09
N VAL A 72 0.33 -3.90 7.47
CA VAL A 72 0.01 -5.25 7.04
C VAL A 72 0.95 -6.20 7.77
N ALA A 73 0.40 -7.17 8.48
CA ALA A 73 1.17 -8.14 9.23
C ALA A 73 0.62 -9.56 8.98
N GLY A 74 1.52 -10.51 8.84
CA GLY A 74 1.14 -11.90 8.68
C GLY A 74 2.12 -12.68 7.81
N THR A 75 1.67 -13.86 7.43
CA THR A 75 2.41 -14.69 6.46
C THR A 75 2.42 -14.02 5.08
N PRO A 76 3.34 -14.40 4.19
CA PRO A 76 3.35 -13.90 2.82
C PRO A 76 2.01 -14.06 2.09
N ASP A 77 1.26 -15.14 2.34
CA ASP A 77 -0.07 -15.34 1.75
C ASP A 77 -1.06 -14.26 2.20
N ARG A 78 -1.06 -13.94 3.50
CA ARG A 78 -1.91 -12.86 4.03
C ARG A 78 -1.50 -11.49 3.49
N ILE A 79 -0.20 -11.25 3.36
CA ILE A 79 0.32 -10.02 2.75
C ILE A 79 -0.12 -9.94 1.29
N ALA A 80 -0.06 -11.06 0.55
CA ALA A 80 -0.50 -11.13 -0.84
C ALA A 80 -1.97 -10.73 -1.02
N GLU A 81 -2.84 -11.07 -0.07
CA GLU A 81 -4.25 -10.65 -0.10
C GLU A 81 -4.37 -9.11 -0.08
N SER A 82 -3.59 -8.44 0.78
CA SER A 82 -3.57 -6.98 0.84
C SER A 82 -2.98 -6.37 -0.42
N VAL A 83 -1.94 -6.97 -0.97
CA VAL A 83 -1.29 -6.54 -2.23
C VAL A 83 -2.29 -6.62 -3.38
N ALA A 84 -3.04 -7.71 -3.48
CA ALA A 84 -4.10 -7.86 -4.48
C ALA A 84 -5.21 -6.82 -4.31
N ALA A 85 -5.61 -6.55 -3.06
CA ALA A 85 -6.64 -5.57 -2.77
C ALA A 85 -6.22 -4.14 -3.14
N TRP A 86 -4.94 -3.79 -2.94
CA TRP A 86 -4.41 -2.51 -3.41
C TRP A 86 -4.45 -2.42 -4.94
N ARG A 87 -4.10 -3.49 -5.62
CA ARG A 87 -4.16 -3.52 -7.10
C ARG A 87 -5.60 -3.29 -7.58
N GLU A 88 -6.57 -3.95 -6.97
CA GLU A 88 -7.98 -3.77 -7.28
C GLU A 88 -8.48 -2.35 -6.97
N ALA A 89 -7.91 -1.71 -5.95
CA ALA A 89 -8.22 -0.32 -5.60
C ALA A 89 -7.62 0.72 -6.57
N GLY A 90 -6.84 0.28 -7.56
CA GLY A 90 -6.25 1.16 -8.56
C GLY A 90 -4.87 1.70 -8.21
N VAL A 91 -4.18 1.07 -7.27
CA VAL A 91 -2.80 1.43 -6.91
C VAL A 91 -1.85 0.95 -8.01
N ASP A 92 -0.97 1.83 -8.45
CA ASP A 92 0.04 1.55 -9.47
C ASP A 92 1.38 1.12 -8.86
N GLU A 93 1.69 1.60 -7.66
CA GLU A 93 2.95 1.31 -6.97
C GLU A 93 2.73 1.16 -5.46
N ILE A 94 3.34 0.13 -4.88
CA ILE A 94 3.39 -0.07 -3.44
C ILE A 94 4.81 0.10 -2.96
N ILE A 95 5.03 1.03 -2.03
CA ILE A 95 6.31 1.27 -1.40
C ILE A 95 6.37 0.46 -0.10
N VAL A 96 7.41 -0.35 0.05
CA VAL A 96 7.63 -1.16 1.23
C VAL A 96 8.76 -0.54 2.06
N PRO A 97 8.45 0.22 3.12
CA PRO A 97 9.49 0.75 3.99
C PRO A 97 10.11 -0.38 4.81
N ASP A 98 11.41 -0.30 5.03
CA ASP A 98 12.15 -1.37 5.69
C ASP A 98 12.19 -1.28 7.22
N PHE A 99 11.49 -0.33 7.82
CA PHE A 99 11.55 -0.03 9.25
C PHE A 99 11.16 -1.21 10.16
N THR A 100 10.28 -2.08 9.68
CA THR A 100 9.70 -3.18 10.45
C THR A 100 10.12 -4.55 9.95
N LEU A 101 11.13 -4.62 9.09
CA LEU A 101 11.58 -5.87 8.47
C LEU A 101 12.79 -6.50 9.16
N GLY A 102 13.26 -5.93 10.26
CA GLY A 102 14.44 -6.41 10.96
C GLY A 102 15.74 -5.81 10.43
N ARG A 103 16.85 -6.48 10.68
CA ARG A 103 18.19 -6.02 10.29
C ARG A 103 18.97 -7.15 9.65
N GLY A 104 19.94 -6.77 8.80
CA GLY A 104 20.87 -7.74 8.19
C GLY A 104 20.13 -8.84 7.44
N ALA A 105 20.47 -10.09 7.74
CA ALA A 105 19.89 -11.26 7.08
C ALA A 105 18.37 -11.38 7.27
N GLU A 106 17.86 -10.98 8.43
CA GLU A 106 16.43 -10.98 8.71
C GLU A 106 15.67 -10.04 7.76
N ARG A 107 16.19 -8.85 7.51
CA ARG A 107 15.61 -7.90 6.57
C ARG A 107 15.66 -8.43 5.15
N THR A 108 16.78 -9.00 4.74
CA THR A 108 16.93 -9.58 3.41
C THR A 108 15.93 -10.71 3.20
N ASP A 109 15.80 -11.62 4.16
CA ASP A 109 14.82 -12.70 4.11
C ASP A 109 13.38 -12.18 3.99
N ALA A 110 13.03 -11.17 4.78
CA ALA A 110 11.70 -10.57 4.71
C ALA A 110 11.41 -9.95 3.35
N LEU A 111 12.37 -9.22 2.77
CA LEU A 111 12.25 -8.64 1.44
C LEU A 111 12.13 -9.71 0.37
N ASP A 112 12.93 -10.76 0.44
CA ASP A 112 12.86 -11.88 -0.52
C ASP A 112 11.49 -12.55 -0.46
N ARG A 113 10.95 -12.79 0.73
CA ARG A 113 9.61 -13.37 0.90
C ARG A 113 8.51 -12.46 0.35
N ILE A 114 8.62 -11.16 0.53
CA ILE A 114 7.68 -10.19 -0.07
C ILE A 114 7.76 -10.26 -1.59
N ILE A 115 8.96 -10.23 -2.15
CA ILE A 115 9.17 -10.20 -3.60
C ILE A 115 8.71 -11.50 -4.26
N GLU A 116 9.06 -12.63 -3.68
CA GLU A 116 8.81 -13.95 -4.27
C GLU A 116 7.39 -14.47 -4.03
N GLU A 117 6.83 -14.20 -2.85
CA GLU A 117 5.58 -14.82 -2.42
C GLU A 117 4.37 -13.87 -2.38
N ALA A 118 4.58 -12.58 -2.17
CA ALA A 118 3.49 -11.60 -2.06
C ALA A 118 3.35 -10.69 -3.28
N ALA A 119 4.45 -10.17 -3.80
CA ALA A 119 4.44 -9.24 -4.93
C ALA A 119 3.79 -9.79 -6.20
N PRO A 120 3.86 -11.10 -6.53
CA PRO A 120 3.15 -11.62 -7.70
C PRO A 120 1.64 -11.36 -7.71
N ALA A 121 1.01 -11.19 -6.56
CA ALA A 121 -0.41 -10.85 -6.46
C ALA A 121 -0.74 -9.44 -6.99
N PHE A 122 0.27 -8.60 -7.18
CA PHE A 122 0.12 -7.24 -7.69
C PHE A 122 0.09 -7.17 -9.23
N ARG A 123 0.51 -8.21 -9.88
CA ARG A 123 0.64 -8.25 -11.34
C ARG A 123 -0.66 -8.54 -12.08
#